data_2d73c7caee2bf1e3321b9835ea9d7082
#
_entry.id   2d73c7caee2bf1e3321b9835ea9d7082
#
_cell.length_a   1.000
_cell.length_b   1.000
_cell.length_c   1.000
_cell.angle_alpha   90.00
_cell.angle_beta   90.00
_cell.angle_gamma   90.00
#
_symmetry.space_group_name_H-M   'P 1'
#
loop_
_entity.id
_entity.type
_entity.pdbx_description
1 polymer ?
#
loop_
_entity_poly.entity_id
_entity_poly.type
_entity_poly.pdbx_seq_one_letter_code
_entity_poly.pdbx_strand_id
1 'polypeptide(L)'
;MSKNTLILGLQWGDEGKGKIVDALAENSEAVCRFQGGHNAGHTLKVDGEQKVLHLVPSGILHPSVHCVLGNGLVLSLPALQKEITELEESGINFTGRFYVSDDCALILSTHIAIDKVRDKSEGIGTTGRGIGPAYEDKVARRAIRFGDLQDLDKLQNRLEKLVDYHNKILVHLYDAEPIPFQDVMDELRNHQSLFQKFHSGTQDLLRGWVKENKKIIFEGAQGSMLDIDHGTYPYVTSSSTTAGGLSTGLGVGPKYLDTILGITKAYTTRVGEGPFATELFDANADQLAKVGHEFGATTGRPRRCGWLDLKALETIVFINSVTTLCITKLDVLDGFAEIQVCVDYDEEQNPIYTTLPGWQQETSGIRDFNDLPQAAQDYILFIEGILDCPVGIVSVGPSRDQTIYRA
;
A
#
# COMPACT_ATOMS: atom_id res chain seq x y z
N MET A 1 20.68 6.59 -17.50
CA MET A 1 20.49 7.39 -16.29
C MET A 1 19.74 6.54 -15.29
N SER A 2 20.10 6.58 -14.02
CA SER A 2 19.34 5.97 -12.94
C SER A 2 17.99 6.66 -12.87
N LYS A 3 16.90 5.91 -12.76
CA LYS A 3 15.57 6.50 -12.64
C LYS A 3 14.96 6.03 -11.33
N ASN A 4 14.77 6.97 -10.41
CA ASN A 4 14.03 6.74 -9.19
C ASN A 4 12.54 6.73 -9.50
N THR A 5 11.87 5.64 -9.14
CA THR A 5 10.46 5.43 -9.46
C THR A 5 9.63 5.36 -8.19
N LEU A 6 8.64 6.22 -8.06
CA LEU A 6 7.61 6.12 -7.03
C LEU A 6 6.42 5.33 -7.59
N ILE A 7 5.99 4.30 -6.87
CA ILE A 7 4.86 3.45 -7.26
C ILE A 7 3.73 3.65 -6.26
N LEU A 8 2.59 4.11 -6.75
CA LEU A 8 1.39 4.42 -5.95
C LEU A 8 0.18 3.65 -6.45
N GLY A 9 -0.71 3.25 -5.54
CA GLY A 9 -2.08 2.89 -5.88
C GLY A 9 -2.94 4.15 -6.05
N LEU A 10 -3.73 4.21 -7.10
CA LEU A 10 -4.57 5.38 -7.38
C LEU A 10 -6.01 5.25 -6.87
N GLN A 11 -6.44 4.04 -6.47
CA GLN A 11 -7.79 3.75 -5.98
C GLN A 11 -7.79 3.55 -4.45
N TRP A 12 -8.63 2.65 -3.94
CA TRP A 12 -8.74 2.32 -2.51
C TRP A 12 -7.86 1.13 -2.07
N GLY A 13 -6.69 0.96 -2.69
CA GLY A 13 -5.81 -0.17 -2.43
C GLY A 13 -6.15 -1.40 -3.27
N ASP A 14 -5.36 -2.47 -3.08
CA ASP A 14 -5.52 -3.74 -3.80
C ASP A 14 -5.40 -3.66 -5.34
N GLU A 15 -4.74 -2.61 -5.86
CA GLU A 15 -4.52 -2.40 -7.30
C GLU A 15 -3.50 -3.38 -7.90
N GLY A 16 -2.89 -4.26 -7.09
CA GLY A 16 -1.86 -5.20 -7.56
C GLY A 16 -0.45 -4.61 -7.57
N LYS A 17 -0.19 -3.59 -6.74
CA LYS A 17 1.12 -2.92 -6.61
C LYS A 17 2.28 -3.90 -6.40
N GLY A 18 2.11 -4.88 -5.51
CA GLY A 18 3.17 -5.83 -5.18
C GLY A 18 3.76 -6.52 -6.41
N LYS A 19 2.91 -7.04 -7.32
CA LYS A 19 3.36 -7.66 -8.58
C LYS A 19 4.22 -6.71 -9.42
N ILE A 20 3.81 -5.46 -9.55
CA ILE A 20 4.49 -4.47 -10.39
C ILE A 20 5.81 -4.03 -9.74
N VAL A 21 5.80 -3.81 -8.41
CA VAL A 21 7.05 -3.52 -7.66
C VAL A 21 8.03 -4.67 -7.80
N ASP A 22 7.59 -5.91 -7.62
CA ASP A 22 8.42 -7.10 -7.76
C ASP A 22 9.00 -7.24 -9.17
N ALA A 23 8.18 -7.06 -10.20
CA ALA A 23 8.64 -7.10 -11.60
C ALA A 23 9.69 -6.02 -11.92
N LEU A 24 9.53 -4.81 -11.38
CA LEU A 24 10.47 -3.70 -11.59
C LEU A 24 11.71 -3.79 -10.68
N ALA A 25 11.61 -4.47 -9.54
CA ALA A 25 12.68 -4.64 -8.57
C ALA A 25 13.88 -5.43 -9.14
N GLU A 26 13.63 -6.32 -10.08
CA GLU A 26 14.71 -7.08 -10.76
C GLU A 26 15.80 -6.18 -11.35
N ASN A 27 15.41 -4.99 -11.82
CA ASN A 27 16.30 -4.01 -12.45
C ASN A 27 16.59 -2.80 -11.54
N SER A 28 16.35 -2.92 -10.25
CA SER A 28 16.59 -1.87 -9.24
C SER A 28 17.62 -2.31 -8.19
N GLU A 29 18.18 -1.35 -7.47
CA GLU A 29 19.17 -1.61 -6.43
C GLU A 29 18.56 -1.51 -5.04
N ALA A 30 17.43 -0.82 -4.92
CA ALA A 30 16.72 -0.71 -3.64
C ALA A 30 15.20 -0.57 -3.82
N VAL A 31 14.44 -1.10 -2.84
CA VAL A 31 13.00 -0.87 -2.68
C VAL A 31 12.74 -0.33 -1.28
N CYS A 32 12.08 0.82 -1.19
CA CYS A 32 11.88 1.55 0.06
C CYS A 32 10.39 1.82 0.30
N ARG A 33 9.86 1.41 1.45
CA ARG A 33 8.52 1.79 1.90
C ARG A 33 8.58 3.06 2.74
N PHE A 34 7.61 3.95 2.54
CA PHE A 34 7.62 5.28 3.15
C PHE A 34 6.43 5.56 4.08
N GLN A 35 5.36 4.75 4.06
CA GLN A 35 4.17 4.96 4.87
C GLN A 35 3.39 3.67 5.13
N GLY A 36 2.34 3.76 5.97
CA GLY A 36 1.49 2.65 6.34
C GLY A 36 2.10 1.82 7.48
N GLY A 37 1.75 0.55 7.51
CA GLY A 37 2.24 -0.42 8.49
C GLY A 37 1.95 -1.83 7.99
N HIS A 38 1.75 -2.76 8.90
CA HIS A 38 1.41 -4.15 8.56
C HIS A 38 -0.07 -4.36 8.15
N ASN A 39 -0.80 -3.27 7.93
CA ASN A 39 -2.13 -3.29 7.29
C ASN A 39 -2.05 -3.44 5.76
N ALA A 40 -0.88 -3.32 5.14
CA ALA A 40 -0.69 -3.70 3.75
C ALA A 40 -0.73 -5.22 3.56
N GLY A 41 -1.07 -5.67 2.36
CA GLY A 41 -1.03 -7.08 1.96
C GLY A 41 -0.62 -7.17 0.49
N HIS A 42 0.69 -7.24 0.21
CA HIS A 42 1.22 -7.37 -1.14
C HIS A 42 1.36 -8.86 -1.49
N THR A 43 0.40 -9.37 -2.24
CA THR A 43 0.42 -10.76 -2.70
C THR A 43 1.31 -10.86 -3.93
N LEU A 44 2.29 -11.75 -3.86
CA LEU A 44 3.28 -12.03 -4.89
C LEU A 44 3.22 -13.50 -5.26
N LYS A 45 3.46 -13.81 -6.53
CA LYS A 45 3.59 -15.18 -7.02
C LYS A 45 5.01 -15.39 -7.52
N VAL A 46 5.82 -16.14 -6.76
CA VAL A 46 7.22 -16.39 -7.06
C VAL A 46 7.43 -17.91 -7.15
N ASP A 47 7.98 -18.39 -8.27
CA ASP A 47 8.25 -19.82 -8.53
C ASP A 47 7.03 -20.74 -8.30
N GLY A 48 5.83 -20.21 -8.59
CA GLY A 48 4.57 -20.92 -8.41
C GLY A 48 3.97 -20.84 -7.00
N GLU A 49 4.71 -20.37 -6.02
CA GLU A 49 4.24 -20.15 -4.64
C GLU A 49 3.69 -18.74 -4.45
N GLN A 50 2.63 -18.64 -3.66
CA GLN A 50 2.08 -17.35 -3.26
C GLN A 50 2.69 -16.90 -1.93
N LYS A 51 3.27 -15.69 -1.92
CA LYS A 51 3.77 -15.03 -0.71
C LYS A 51 3.02 -13.72 -0.47
N VAL A 52 2.70 -13.44 0.77
CA VAL A 52 2.02 -12.18 1.15
C VAL A 52 2.95 -11.39 2.06
N LEU A 53 3.35 -10.20 1.59
CA LEU A 53 4.20 -9.29 2.37
C LEU A 53 3.33 -8.20 3.01
N HIS A 54 3.58 -7.91 4.29
CA HIS A 54 2.85 -6.90 5.06
C HIS A 54 3.68 -5.66 5.37
N LEU A 55 4.90 -5.84 5.84
CA LEU A 55 5.85 -4.77 6.21
C LEU A 55 7.05 -4.74 5.28
N VAL A 56 7.61 -5.91 4.99
CA VAL A 56 8.83 -6.03 4.21
C VAL A 56 8.58 -5.58 2.77
N PRO A 57 9.45 -4.71 2.20
CA PRO A 57 9.32 -4.27 0.81
C PRO A 57 9.41 -5.44 -0.19
N SER A 58 8.64 -5.35 -1.28
CA SER A 58 8.55 -6.43 -2.28
C SER A 58 9.90 -6.80 -2.91
N GLY A 59 10.86 -5.88 -2.93
CA GLY A 59 12.21 -6.13 -3.41
C GLY A 59 13.03 -7.16 -2.63
N ILE A 60 12.58 -7.58 -1.43
CA ILE A 60 13.30 -8.56 -0.60
C ILE A 60 13.44 -9.92 -1.29
N LEU A 61 12.54 -10.24 -2.21
CA LEU A 61 12.55 -11.49 -2.98
C LEU A 61 13.72 -11.56 -3.99
N HIS A 62 14.35 -10.44 -4.29
CA HIS A 62 15.52 -10.35 -5.17
C HIS A 62 16.80 -10.24 -4.33
N PRO A 63 17.73 -11.21 -4.40
CA PRO A 63 18.91 -11.28 -3.49
C PRO A 63 19.83 -10.06 -3.53
N SER A 64 19.90 -9.35 -4.66
CA SER A 64 20.75 -8.17 -4.86
C SER A 64 20.12 -6.84 -4.43
N VAL A 65 18.82 -6.85 -4.09
CA VAL A 65 18.05 -5.62 -3.82
C VAL A 65 18.05 -5.29 -2.35
N HIS A 66 18.39 -4.06 -2.01
CA HIS A 66 18.28 -3.52 -0.66
C HIS A 66 16.84 -3.13 -0.35
N CYS A 67 16.42 -3.32 0.90
CA CYS A 67 15.06 -2.99 1.35
C CYS A 67 15.10 -2.05 2.56
N VAL A 68 14.27 -1.00 2.53
CA VAL A 68 14.23 0.03 3.58
C VAL A 68 12.80 0.22 4.09
N LEU A 69 12.64 0.24 5.40
CA LEU A 69 11.45 0.76 6.08
C LEU A 69 11.74 2.17 6.58
N GLY A 70 11.04 3.16 6.02
CA GLY A 70 11.24 4.58 6.32
C GLY A 70 10.57 5.05 7.61
N ASN A 71 10.94 6.24 8.05
CA ASN A 71 10.37 6.88 9.25
C ASN A 71 8.87 7.20 9.14
N GLY A 72 8.32 7.16 7.94
CA GLY A 72 6.88 7.38 7.70
C GLY A 72 5.99 6.22 8.14
N LEU A 73 6.51 4.99 8.27
CA LEU A 73 5.75 3.84 8.73
C LEU A 73 5.43 3.92 10.23
N VAL A 74 4.45 3.11 10.62
CA VAL A 74 4.26 2.65 12.01
C VAL A 74 4.53 1.15 12.07
N LEU A 75 5.38 0.73 13.00
CA LEU A 75 6.03 -0.57 13.00
C LEU A 75 5.58 -1.45 14.17
N SER A 76 4.95 -2.56 13.89
CA SER A 76 4.71 -3.64 14.86
C SER A 76 5.91 -4.58 14.91
N LEU A 77 6.60 -4.65 16.05
CA LEU A 77 7.75 -5.54 16.24
C LEU A 77 7.36 -7.02 16.14
N PRO A 78 6.27 -7.47 16.78
CA PRO A 78 5.82 -8.85 16.63
C PRO A 78 5.48 -9.22 15.18
N ALA A 79 4.82 -8.32 14.44
CA ALA A 79 4.49 -8.57 13.04
C ALA A 79 5.75 -8.62 12.16
N LEU A 80 6.71 -7.72 12.38
CA LEU A 80 7.99 -7.73 11.66
C LEU A 80 8.79 -8.99 11.94
N GLN A 81 8.90 -9.41 13.22
CA GLN A 81 9.63 -10.64 13.59
C GLN A 81 9.01 -11.86 12.92
N LYS A 82 7.68 -11.97 12.95
CA LYS A 82 6.96 -13.07 12.31
C LYS A 82 7.25 -13.12 10.81
N GLU A 83 7.10 -12.00 10.12
CA GLU A 83 7.29 -11.92 8.66
C GLU A 83 8.75 -12.24 8.26
N ILE A 84 9.74 -11.74 9.03
CA ILE A 84 11.15 -12.08 8.82
C ILE A 84 11.39 -13.58 9.00
N THR A 85 10.86 -14.18 10.08
CA THR A 85 11.04 -15.62 10.35
C THR A 85 10.47 -16.46 9.20
N GLU A 86 9.24 -16.19 8.75
CA GLU A 86 8.60 -16.90 7.64
C GLU A 86 9.38 -16.78 6.33
N LEU A 87 9.97 -15.61 6.07
CA LEU A 87 10.79 -15.37 4.89
C LEU A 87 12.17 -16.02 4.99
N GLU A 88 12.83 -16.01 6.16
CA GLU A 88 14.10 -16.70 6.41
C GLU A 88 13.92 -18.21 6.27
N GLU A 89 12.83 -18.80 6.77
CA GLU A 89 12.49 -20.22 6.60
C GLU A 89 12.29 -20.59 5.11
N SER A 90 11.86 -19.64 4.29
CA SER A 90 11.77 -19.81 2.83
C SER A 90 13.08 -19.50 2.09
N GLY A 91 14.20 -19.33 2.81
CA GLY A 91 15.53 -19.15 2.23
C GLY A 91 15.91 -17.70 1.91
N ILE A 92 15.12 -16.71 2.32
CA ILE A 92 15.43 -15.29 2.05
C ILE A 92 16.41 -14.76 3.10
N ASN A 93 17.54 -14.19 2.65
CA ASN A 93 18.55 -13.61 3.51
C ASN A 93 18.30 -12.09 3.68
N PHE A 94 18.28 -11.63 4.92
CA PHE A 94 18.14 -10.21 5.30
C PHE A 94 19.47 -9.50 5.59
N THR A 95 20.55 -10.27 5.81
CA THR A 95 21.83 -9.73 6.27
C THR A 95 22.41 -8.71 5.31
N GLY A 96 22.67 -7.50 5.81
CA GLY A 96 23.33 -6.41 5.08
C GLY A 96 22.49 -5.76 3.97
N ARG A 97 21.20 -6.09 3.87
CA ARG A 97 20.32 -5.54 2.82
C ARG A 97 18.91 -5.16 3.27
N PHE A 98 18.61 -5.27 4.55
CA PHE A 98 17.35 -4.81 5.14
C PHE A 98 17.62 -3.79 6.24
N TYR A 99 16.96 -2.65 6.17
CA TYR A 99 17.20 -1.50 7.02
C TYR A 99 15.88 -0.92 7.52
N VAL A 100 15.84 -0.59 8.81
CA VAL A 100 14.69 0.04 9.46
C VAL A 100 15.12 1.38 10.02
N SER A 101 14.38 2.44 9.72
CA SER A 101 14.64 3.76 10.24
C SER A 101 14.55 3.81 11.75
N ASP A 102 15.57 4.37 12.41
CA ASP A 102 15.56 4.62 13.85
C ASP A 102 14.37 5.52 14.27
N ASP A 103 13.88 6.37 13.36
CA ASP A 103 12.76 7.28 13.58
C ASP A 103 11.36 6.67 13.31
N CYS A 104 11.30 5.39 12.98
CA CYS A 104 10.02 4.69 12.75
C CYS A 104 9.23 4.57 14.06
N ALA A 105 8.00 5.05 14.11
CA ALA A 105 7.16 4.93 15.30
C ALA A 105 6.70 3.49 15.53
N LEU A 106 6.70 3.02 16.78
CA LEU A 106 6.29 1.67 17.13
C LEU A 106 4.78 1.59 17.39
N ILE A 107 4.18 0.50 16.95
CA ILE A 107 2.85 0.08 17.37
C ILE A 107 3.01 -0.78 18.62
N LEU A 108 2.41 -0.35 19.71
CA LEU A 108 2.39 -1.07 20.99
C LEU A 108 1.07 -1.87 21.13
N SER A 109 1.07 -2.86 22.01
CA SER A 109 -0.15 -3.62 22.35
C SER A 109 -1.30 -2.73 22.80
N THR A 110 -1.00 -1.61 23.47
CA THR A 110 -2.00 -0.58 23.86
C THR A 110 -2.66 0.11 22.66
N HIS A 111 -1.92 0.38 21.57
CA HIS A 111 -2.49 0.92 20.32
C HIS A 111 -3.48 -0.06 19.70
N ILE A 112 -3.15 -1.36 19.71
CA ILE A 112 -4.01 -2.42 19.17
C ILE A 112 -5.31 -2.52 20.00
N ALA A 113 -5.21 -2.40 21.33
CA ALA A 113 -6.37 -2.42 22.20
C ALA A 113 -7.28 -1.20 21.93
N ILE A 114 -6.72 0.01 21.85
CA ILE A 114 -7.48 1.24 21.54
C ILE A 114 -8.15 1.14 20.16
N ASP A 115 -7.44 0.68 19.13
CA ASP A 115 -7.99 0.52 17.78
C ASP A 115 -9.22 -0.38 17.76
N LYS A 116 -9.16 -1.53 18.45
CA LYS A 116 -10.25 -2.50 18.52
C LYS A 116 -11.50 -1.96 19.24
N VAL A 117 -11.32 -1.24 20.34
CA VAL A 117 -12.48 -0.70 21.09
C VAL A 117 -13.09 0.51 20.39
N ARG A 118 -12.25 1.35 19.79
CA ARG A 118 -12.67 2.51 19.00
C ARG A 118 -13.48 2.09 17.77
N ASP A 119 -13.02 1.10 17.02
CA ASP A 119 -13.71 0.62 15.81
C ASP A 119 -15.09 0.05 16.12
N LYS A 120 -15.24 -0.61 17.28
CA LYS A 120 -16.56 -1.07 17.75
C LYS A 120 -17.55 0.07 18.02
N SER A 121 -17.07 1.24 18.44
CA SER A 121 -17.92 2.39 18.76
C SER A 121 -18.16 3.33 17.59
N GLU A 122 -17.16 3.48 16.70
CA GLU A 122 -17.18 4.47 15.62
C GLU A 122 -17.52 3.86 14.24
N GLY A 123 -17.34 2.54 14.06
CA GLY A 123 -17.76 1.81 12.86
C GLY A 123 -17.02 2.19 11.57
N ILE A 124 -15.77 2.64 11.68
CA ILE A 124 -14.95 3.01 10.49
C ILE A 124 -14.55 1.77 9.69
N GLY A 125 -14.49 0.60 10.34
CA GLY A 125 -14.10 -0.66 9.70
C GLY A 125 -12.58 -0.82 9.59
N THR A 126 -11.86 -0.47 10.66
CA THR A 126 -10.39 -0.58 10.71
C THR A 126 -9.92 -2.03 10.64
N THR A 127 -8.62 -2.22 10.49
CA THR A 127 -8.02 -3.56 10.54
C THR A 127 -7.79 -4.07 11.96
N GLY A 128 -8.02 -3.26 12.99
CA GLY A 128 -7.79 -3.58 14.41
C GLY A 128 -6.32 -3.81 14.76
N ARG A 129 -5.38 -3.25 13.97
CA ARG A 129 -3.94 -3.47 14.09
C ARG A 129 -3.18 -2.34 14.79
N GLY A 130 -3.88 -1.34 15.32
CA GLY A 130 -3.29 -0.21 16.04
C GLY A 130 -2.65 0.84 15.15
N ILE A 131 -2.92 0.84 13.85
CA ILE A 131 -2.33 1.77 12.89
C ILE A 131 -2.72 3.22 13.21
N GLY A 132 -4.03 3.51 13.31
CA GLY A 132 -4.54 4.84 13.60
C GLY A 132 -4.00 5.42 14.91
N PRO A 133 -4.16 4.74 16.04
CA PRO A 133 -3.63 5.20 17.33
C PRO A 133 -2.11 5.43 17.34
N ALA A 134 -1.33 4.62 16.60
CA ALA A 134 0.12 4.83 16.50
C ALA A 134 0.48 6.09 15.68
N TYR A 135 -0.25 6.40 14.60
CA TYR A 135 -0.12 7.67 13.88
C TYR A 135 -0.56 8.87 14.72
N GLU A 136 -1.64 8.73 15.49
CA GLU A 136 -2.09 9.74 16.48
C GLU A 136 -0.96 10.09 17.45
N ASP A 137 -0.30 9.09 18.03
CA ASP A 137 0.82 9.28 18.93
C ASP A 137 2.04 9.90 18.25
N LYS A 138 2.31 9.51 17.01
CA LYS A 138 3.39 10.11 16.21
C LYS A 138 3.19 11.62 16.03
N VAL A 139 1.98 12.03 15.61
CA VAL A 139 1.65 13.44 15.40
C VAL A 139 1.58 14.20 16.71
N ALA A 140 1.09 13.58 17.80
CA ALA A 140 1.11 14.13 19.15
C ALA A 140 2.51 14.19 19.79
N ARG A 141 3.55 13.70 19.13
CA ARG A 141 4.96 13.72 19.55
C ARG A 141 5.23 12.95 20.85
N ARG A 142 4.47 11.86 21.09
CA ARG A 142 4.63 10.97 22.26
C ARG A 142 4.98 9.53 21.86
N ALA A 143 5.03 9.22 20.55
CA ALA A 143 5.36 7.89 20.07
C ALA A 143 6.71 7.38 20.58
N ILE A 144 6.78 6.10 20.88
CA ILE A 144 8.03 5.36 21.02
C ILE A 144 8.54 5.04 19.62
N ARG A 145 9.83 5.21 19.36
CA ARG A 145 10.48 5.00 18.08
C ARG A 145 11.37 3.76 18.11
N PHE A 146 11.66 3.21 16.94
CA PHE A 146 12.53 2.05 16.81
C PHE A 146 13.92 2.29 17.42
N GLY A 147 14.50 3.48 17.25
CA GLY A 147 15.77 3.88 17.86
C GLY A 147 15.77 3.92 19.40
N ASP A 148 14.60 4.07 20.03
CA ASP A 148 14.50 4.04 21.50
C ASP A 148 14.83 2.66 22.09
N LEU A 149 14.76 1.58 21.26
CA LEU A 149 15.15 0.23 21.68
C LEU A 149 16.65 0.10 21.96
N GLN A 150 17.46 1.08 21.59
CA GLN A 150 18.88 1.11 21.93
C GLN A 150 19.12 1.07 23.44
N ASP A 151 18.26 1.75 24.21
CA ASP A 151 18.43 1.89 25.67
C ASP A 151 17.05 1.85 26.37
N LEU A 152 16.62 0.64 26.72
CA LEU A 152 15.33 0.42 27.35
C LEU A 152 15.22 1.01 28.77
N ASP A 153 16.35 1.17 29.48
CA ASP A 153 16.34 1.77 30.82
C ASP A 153 16.01 3.26 30.74
N LYS A 154 16.58 3.98 29.76
CA LYS A 154 16.20 5.38 29.49
C LYS A 154 14.77 5.52 28.98
N LEU A 155 14.28 4.53 28.26
CA LEU A 155 12.92 4.53 27.71
C LEU A 155 11.85 4.38 28.80
N GLN A 156 12.15 3.64 29.89
CA GLN A 156 11.16 3.18 30.87
C GLN A 156 10.19 4.27 31.33
N ASN A 157 10.68 5.40 31.80
CA ASN A 157 9.82 6.49 32.34
C ASN A 157 8.89 7.10 31.27
N ARG A 158 9.36 7.21 30.01
CA ARG A 158 8.57 7.73 28.91
C ARG A 158 7.50 6.73 28.49
N LEU A 159 7.84 5.46 28.45
CA LEU A 159 6.91 4.38 28.14
C LEU A 159 5.84 4.23 29.22
N GLU A 160 6.20 4.30 30.50
CA GLU A 160 5.25 4.23 31.62
C GLU A 160 4.19 5.33 31.53
N LYS A 161 4.59 6.57 31.27
CA LYS A 161 3.67 7.69 31.06
C LYS A 161 2.74 7.49 29.87
N LEU A 162 3.23 6.89 28.80
CA LEU A 162 2.46 6.61 27.60
C LEU A 162 1.43 5.49 27.85
N VAL A 163 1.84 4.41 28.51
CA VAL A 163 0.96 3.30 28.88
C VAL A 163 -0.14 3.78 29.86
N ASP A 164 0.23 4.61 30.84
CA ASP A 164 -0.76 5.22 31.75
C ASP A 164 -1.78 6.09 30.98
N TYR A 165 -1.32 6.88 30.03
CA TYR A 165 -2.21 7.67 29.16
C TYR A 165 -3.17 6.79 28.36
N HIS A 166 -2.66 5.71 27.72
CA HIS A 166 -3.48 4.77 26.97
C HIS A 166 -4.49 4.02 27.86
N ASN A 167 -4.06 3.61 29.04
CA ASN A 167 -4.94 2.93 29.98
C ASN A 167 -6.07 3.84 30.50
N LYS A 168 -5.81 5.14 30.66
CA LYS A 168 -6.90 6.11 30.93
C LYS A 168 -7.91 6.18 29.81
N ILE A 169 -7.48 6.13 28.56
CA ILE A 169 -8.38 6.06 27.40
C ILE A 169 -9.18 4.75 27.43
N LEU A 170 -8.51 3.62 27.58
CA LEU A 170 -9.18 2.29 27.62
C LEU A 170 -10.24 2.22 28.73
N VAL A 171 -9.86 2.57 29.95
CA VAL A 171 -10.73 2.41 31.13
C VAL A 171 -11.84 3.46 31.16
N HIS A 172 -11.50 4.75 31.01
CA HIS A 172 -12.47 5.82 31.26
C HIS A 172 -13.29 6.22 30.05
N LEU A 173 -12.81 5.98 28.83
CA LEU A 173 -13.53 6.33 27.62
C LEU A 173 -14.27 5.13 27.01
N TYR A 174 -13.68 3.94 27.10
CA TYR A 174 -14.21 2.75 26.44
C TYR A 174 -14.63 1.62 27.38
N ASP A 175 -14.52 1.80 28.71
CA ASP A 175 -14.82 0.77 29.73
C ASP A 175 -14.13 -0.59 29.42
N ALA A 176 -12.86 -0.50 29.00
CA ALA A 176 -12.04 -1.64 28.61
C ALA A 176 -10.94 -1.91 29.65
N GLU A 177 -10.44 -3.14 29.66
CA GLU A 177 -9.38 -3.54 30.58
C GLU A 177 -8.06 -2.82 30.29
N PRO A 178 -7.33 -2.34 31.30
CA PRO A 178 -6.01 -1.74 31.15
C PRO A 178 -4.98 -2.80 30.75
N ILE A 179 -3.94 -2.38 30.04
CA ILE A 179 -2.79 -3.22 29.71
C ILE A 179 -1.69 -2.96 30.73
N PRO A 180 -1.14 -3.98 31.41
CA PRO A 180 -0.05 -3.83 32.35
C PRO A 180 1.20 -3.24 31.66
N PHE A 181 1.85 -2.27 32.30
CA PHE A 181 3.11 -1.69 31.82
C PHE A 181 4.17 -2.76 31.54
N GLN A 182 4.25 -3.76 32.42
CA GLN A 182 5.26 -4.83 32.29
C GLN A 182 5.09 -5.64 30.99
N ASP A 183 3.86 -5.87 30.56
CA ASP A 183 3.59 -6.63 29.34
C ASP A 183 4.11 -5.86 28.10
N VAL A 184 3.91 -4.53 28.08
CA VAL A 184 4.43 -3.67 26.99
C VAL A 184 5.95 -3.60 27.02
N MET A 185 6.56 -3.50 28.21
CA MET A 185 8.02 -3.47 28.36
C MET A 185 8.63 -4.81 27.93
N ASP A 186 8.02 -5.92 28.30
CA ASP A 186 8.50 -7.26 27.92
C ASP A 186 8.34 -7.53 26.43
N GLU A 187 7.28 -6.99 25.78
CA GLU A 187 7.15 -7.01 24.34
C GLU A 187 8.34 -6.32 23.66
N LEU A 188 8.75 -5.13 24.14
CA LEU A 188 9.89 -4.41 23.59
C LEU A 188 11.22 -5.15 23.84
N ARG A 189 11.42 -5.71 25.04
CA ARG A 189 12.62 -6.50 25.38
C ARG A 189 12.79 -7.73 24.50
N ASN A 190 11.69 -8.47 24.29
CA ASN A 190 11.69 -9.69 23.50
C ASN A 190 12.05 -9.43 22.02
N HIS A 191 11.84 -8.20 21.53
CA HIS A 191 12.11 -7.83 20.15
C HIS A 191 13.31 -6.87 19.98
N GLN A 192 14.06 -6.58 21.05
CA GLN A 192 15.21 -5.66 20.99
C GLN A 192 16.28 -6.13 19.98
N SER A 193 16.41 -7.43 19.77
CA SER A 193 17.33 -7.98 18.77
C SER A 193 17.05 -7.53 17.34
N LEU A 194 15.81 -7.15 17.01
CA LEU A 194 15.47 -6.58 15.70
C LEU A 194 16.16 -5.22 15.50
N PHE A 195 16.21 -4.38 16.56
CA PHE A 195 16.94 -3.13 16.51
C PHE A 195 18.42 -3.38 16.24
N GLN A 196 19.05 -4.27 17.01
CA GLN A 196 20.47 -4.58 16.86
C GLN A 196 20.85 -5.05 15.45
N LYS A 197 19.91 -5.77 14.76
CA LYS A 197 20.14 -6.30 13.41
C LYS A 197 19.88 -5.29 12.30
N PHE A 198 18.89 -4.41 12.44
CA PHE A 198 18.31 -3.70 11.30
C PHE A 198 18.24 -2.17 11.43
N HIS A 199 18.61 -1.60 12.58
CA HIS A 199 18.59 -0.14 12.77
C HIS A 199 19.47 0.60 11.76
N SER A 200 19.00 1.74 11.31
CA SER A 200 19.75 2.56 10.33
C SER A 200 19.32 4.02 10.34
N GLY A 201 20.29 4.90 10.18
CA GLY A 201 20.08 6.29 9.77
C GLY A 201 19.67 6.36 8.29
N THR A 202 18.45 5.95 7.99
CA THR A 202 17.97 5.75 6.60
C THR A 202 18.07 6.99 5.72
N GLN A 203 17.99 8.21 6.28
CA GLN A 203 18.15 9.44 5.51
C GLN A 203 19.55 9.59 4.93
N ASP A 204 20.61 9.29 5.72
CA ASP A 204 21.98 9.34 5.25
C ASP A 204 22.27 8.22 4.23
N LEU A 205 21.71 7.03 4.46
CA LEU A 205 21.80 5.91 3.56
C LEU A 205 21.22 6.28 2.18
N LEU A 206 19.97 6.77 2.14
CA LEU A 206 19.29 7.16 0.91
C LEU A 206 19.99 8.34 0.21
N ARG A 207 20.47 9.32 0.98
CA ARG A 207 21.26 10.42 0.43
C ARG A 207 22.54 9.92 -0.27
N GLY A 208 23.19 8.92 0.31
CA GLY A 208 24.34 8.24 -0.31
C GLY A 208 23.94 7.57 -1.63
N TRP A 209 22.92 6.75 -1.62
CA TRP A 209 22.44 6.03 -2.81
C TRP A 209 21.99 6.94 -3.95
N VAL A 210 21.30 8.05 -3.63
CA VAL A 210 20.93 9.06 -4.66
C VAL A 210 22.17 9.71 -5.26
N LYS A 211 23.21 10.00 -4.48
CA LYS A 211 24.49 10.55 -4.98
C LYS A 211 25.24 9.53 -5.86
N GLU A 212 25.13 8.26 -5.54
CA GLU A 212 25.72 7.15 -6.31
C GLU A 212 24.89 6.82 -7.57
N ASN A 213 23.80 7.53 -7.82
CA ASN A 213 22.86 7.28 -8.92
C ASN A 213 22.27 5.86 -8.91
N LYS A 214 22.04 5.28 -7.74
CA LYS A 214 21.33 4.00 -7.62
C LYS A 214 19.90 4.13 -8.09
N LYS A 215 19.38 3.06 -8.71
CA LYS A 215 17.98 2.95 -9.07
C LYS A 215 17.16 2.53 -7.85
N ILE A 216 16.30 3.42 -7.39
CA ILE A 216 15.49 3.20 -6.20
C ILE A 216 14.02 3.17 -6.57
N ILE A 217 13.31 2.15 -6.11
CA ILE A 217 11.85 2.09 -6.13
C ILE A 217 11.32 2.52 -4.76
N PHE A 218 10.40 3.47 -4.76
CA PHE A 218 9.65 3.86 -3.59
C PHE A 218 8.27 3.22 -3.66
N GLU A 219 8.01 2.28 -2.76
CA GLU A 219 6.82 1.44 -2.75
C GLU A 219 5.77 2.02 -1.79
N GLY A 220 4.65 2.50 -2.36
CA GLY A 220 3.49 2.93 -1.61
C GLY A 220 2.64 1.76 -1.11
N ALA A 221 1.94 1.97 -0.02
CA ALA A 221 0.94 1.06 0.52
C ALA A 221 -0.45 1.71 0.46
N GLN A 222 -1.50 0.90 0.52
CA GLN A 222 -2.89 1.33 0.32
C GLN A 222 -3.08 1.99 -1.07
N GLY A 223 -3.94 2.98 -1.20
CA GLY A 223 -4.17 3.73 -2.43
C GLY A 223 -4.52 5.18 -2.14
N SER A 224 -4.39 6.05 -3.13
CA SER A 224 -4.51 7.50 -2.96
C SER A 224 -5.92 7.94 -2.55
N MET A 225 -6.97 7.19 -2.89
CA MET A 225 -8.33 7.45 -2.40
C MET A 225 -8.53 7.09 -0.93
N LEU A 226 -7.52 6.47 -0.29
CA LEU A 226 -7.45 6.23 1.17
C LEU A 226 -6.52 7.23 1.88
N ASP A 227 -5.99 8.23 1.19
CA ASP A 227 -5.12 9.25 1.80
C ASP A 227 -5.85 10.00 2.92
N ILE A 228 -5.13 10.30 4.02
CA ILE A 228 -5.72 10.95 5.21
C ILE A 228 -6.28 12.34 4.88
N ASP A 229 -5.66 13.07 3.96
CA ASP A 229 -6.03 14.45 3.61
C ASP A 229 -6.88 14.54 2.34
N HIS A 230 -6.62 13.67 1.36
CA HIS A 230 -7.20 13.74 0.01
C HIS A 230 -8.12 12.57 -0.35
N GLY A 231 -8.25 11.58 0.55
CA GLY A 231 -9.11 10.43 0.35
C GLY A 231 -10.58 10.68 0.73
N THR A 232 -11.35 9.61 0.74
CA THR A 232 -12.80 9.64 1.08
C THR A 232 -13.03 9.69 2.58
N TYR A 233 -12.56 10.75 3.25
CA TYR A 233 -12.68 10.96 4.70
C TYR A 233 -14.13 10.86 5.18
N PRO A 234 -14.43 10.21 6.33
CA PRO A 234 -13.51 9.63 7.31
C PRO A 234 -13.05 8.19 6.99
N TYR A 235 -13.50 7.59 5.91
CA TYR A 235 -13.20 6.21 5.50
C TYR A 235 -11.86 6.14 4.76
N VAL A 236 -10.77 6.44 5.47
CA VAL A 236 -9.39 6.56 4.97
C VAL A 236 -8.41 5.84 5.88
N THR A 237 -7.17 5.67 5.43
CA THR A 237 -6.06 5.26 6.31
C THR A 237 -5.46 6.48 7.02
N SER A 238 -4.78 6.25 8.13
CA SER A 238 -4.18 7.34 8.93
C SER A 238 -2.82 7.83 8.40
N SER A 239 -2.47 7.48 7.17
CA SER A 239 -1.19 7.86 6.56
C SER A 239 -1.38 8.63 5.25
N SER A 240 -0.36 9.42 4.87
CA SER A 240 -0.31 10.06 3.56
C SER A 240 0.12 9.03 2.51
N THR A 241 -0.83 8.62 1.67
CA THR A 241 -0.65 7.62 0.61
C THR A 241 -0.33 8.22 -0.74
N THR A 242 -0.35 9.55 -0.83
CA THR A 242 -0.01 10.33 -2.04
C THR A 242 1.50 10.49 -2.21
N ALA A 243 1.92 11.02 -3.36
CA ALA A 243 3.32 11.28 -3.68
C ALA A 243 4.01 12.19 -2.66
N GLY A 244 3.27 13.13 -2.06
CA GLY A 244 3.77 13.99 -0.97
C GLY A 244 4.25 13.23 0.26
N GLY A 245 3.65 12.06 0.54
CA GLY A 245 4.02 11.18 1.64
C GLY A 245 5.44 10.64 1.56
N LEU A 246 6.02 10.53 0.37
CA LEU A 246 7.40 10.08 0.20
C LEU A 246 8.39 11.02 0.89
N SER A 247 8.26 12.33 0.68
CA SER A 247 9.20 13.30 1.22
C SER A 247 9.19 13.32 2.75
N THR A 248 8.02 13.18 3.36
CA THR A 248 7.89 13.12 4.82
C THR A 248 8.28 11.76 5.39
N GLY A 249 8.04 10.68 4.65
CA GLY A 249 8.21 9.31 5.12
C GLY A 249 9.59 8.69 4.91
N LEU A 250 10.43 9.30 4.02
CA LEU A 250 11.81 8.85 3.77
C LEU A 250 12.84 9.99 3.75
N GLY A 251 12.40 11.26 3.80
CA GLY A 251 13.30 12.39 3.69
C GLY A 251 13.89 12.59 2.28
N VAL A 252 13.24 12.06 1.24
CA VAL A 252 13.66 12.20 -0.15
C VAL A 252 12.87 13.33 -0.80
N GLY A 253 13.56 14.39 -1.24
CA GLY A 253 12.91 15.54 -1.87
C GLY A 253 12.37 15.21 -3.28
N PRO A 254 11.30 15.91 -3.74
CA PRO A 254 10.61 15.58 -4.99
C PRO A 254 11.49 15.66 -6.24
N LYS A 255 12.52 16.52 -6.24
CA LYS A 255 13.46 16.63 -7.38
C LYS A 255 14.27 15.36 -7.69
N TYR A 256 14.26 14.38 -6.78
CA TYR A 256 14.94 13.11 -6.94
C TYR A 256 14.02 12.00 -7.47
N LEU A 257 12.78 12.34 -7.82
CA LEU A 257 11.85 11.45 -8.52
C LEU A 257 11.94 11.70 -10.03
N ASP A 258 12.15 10.64 -10.78
CA ASP A 258 12.19 10.67 -12.25
C ASP A 258 10.86 10.19 -12.83
N THR A 259 10.21 9.24 -12.16
CA THR A 259 8.95 8.64 -12.60
C THR A 259 8.01 8.46 -11.42
N ILE A 260 6.75 8.82 -11.60
CA ILE A 260 5.65 8.50 -10.69
C ILE A 260 4.70 7.58 -11.44
N LEU A 261 4.76 6.29 -11.09
CA LEU A 261 3.93 5.24 -11.68
C LEU A 261 2.66 5.09 -10.86
N GLY A 262 1.54 5.51 -11.43
CA GLY A 262 0.22 5.34 -10.82
C GLY A 262 -0.42 4.02 -11.24
N ILE A 263 -0.78 3.17 -10.29
CA ILE A 263 -1.42 1.88 -10.57
C ILE A 263 -2.93 1.98 -10.32
N THR A 264 -3.70 1.64 -11.33
CA THR A 264 -5.16 1.48 -11.26
C THR A 264 -5.57 0.10 -11.78
N LYS A 265 -6.65 -0.47 -11.28
CA LYS A 265 -7.30 -1.61 -11.93
C LYS A 265 -8.06 -1.12 -13.17
N ALA A 266 -8.33 -2.03 -14.09
CA ALA A 266 -9.24 -1.78 -15.21
C ALA A 266 -10.71 -1.59 -14.76
N TYR A 267 -11.01 -1.76 -13.48
CA TYR A 267 -12.30 -1.51 -12.83
C TYR A 267 -12.02 -1.01 -11.40
N THR A 268 -13.04 -0.81 -10.59
CA THR A 268 -12.83 -0.28 -9.23
C THR A 268 -13.25 -1.30 -8.18
N THR A 269 -12.48 -1.38 -7.08
CA THR A 269 -12.89 -2.16 -5.90
C THR A 269 -12.67 -1.38 -4.62
N ARG A 270 -13.48 -1.65 -3.61
CA ARG A 270 -13.33 -1.09 -2.28
C ARG A 270 -13.55 -2.15 -1.20
N VAL A 271 -12.75 -2.10 -0.15
CA VAL A 271 -12.95 -2.90 1.07
C VAL A 271 -13.52 -1.98 2.15
N GLY A 272 -14.52 -2.48 2.89
CA GLY A 272 -15.14 -1.76 4.01
C GLY A 272 -16.13 -0.69 3.57
N GLU A 273 -16.41 0.19 4.52
CA GLU A 273 -17.45 1.21 4.40
C GLU A 273 -17.00 2.43 3.59
N GLY A 274 -17.92 3.36 3.38
CA GLY A 274 -17.68 4.63 2.72
C GLY A 274 -18.21 4.71 1.28
N PRO A 275 -18.16 5.90 0.67
CA PRO A 275 -18.75 6.17 -0.63
C PRO A 275 -18.07 5.39 -1.75
N PHE A 276 -18.86 4.91 -2.71
CA PHE A 276 -18.39 4.23 -3.92
C PHE A 276 -19.39 4.49 -5.05
N ALA A 277 -19.22 5.61 -5.74
CA ALA A 277 -20.18 6.12 -6.72
C ALA A 277 -20.48 5.12 -7.86
N THR A 278 -19.48 4.38 -8.30
CA THR A 278 -19.60 3.42 -9.40
C THR A 278 -19.86 1.97 -8.95
N GLU A 279 -20.24 1.75 -7.67
CA GLU A 279 -20.53 0.42 -7.15
C GLU A 279 -21.67 -0.26 -7.90
N LEU A 280 -21.51 -1.54 -8.15
CA LEU A 280 -22.48 -2.39 -8.85
C LEU A 280 -23.12 -3.40 -7.89
N PHE A 281 -24.39 -3.70 -8.14
CA PHE A 281 -25.21 -4.64 -7.37
C PHE A 281 -25.89 -5.68 -8.26
N ASP A 282 -25.37 -5.89 -9.45
CA ASP A 282 -25.94 -6.73 -10.50
C ASP A 282 -24.99 -7.88 -10.88
N ALA A 283 -25.32 -8.62 -11.93
CA ALA A 283 -24.53 -9.72 -12.46
C ALA A 283 -23.09 -9.29 -12.88
N ASN A 284 -22.89 -8.01 -13.23
CA ASN A 284 -21.57 -7.51 -13.56
C ASN A 284 -20.68 -7.44 -12.30
N ALA A 285 -21.25 -7.03 -11.15
CA ALA A 285 -20.55 -7.08 -9.87
C ALA A 285 -20.09 -8.50 -9.52
N ASP A 286 -20.98 -9.46 -9.67
CA ASP A 286 -20.69 -10.89 -9.41
C ASP A 286 -19.59 -11.41 -10.33
N GLN A 287 -19.62 -11.04 -11.63
CA GLN A 287 -18.61 -11.42 -12.60
C GLN A 287 -17.24 -10.82 -12.24
N LEU A 288 -17.16 -9.51 -11.96
CA LEU A 288 -15.93 -8.84 -11.53
C LEU A 288 -15.35 -9.47 -10.26
N ALA A 289 -16.19 -9.73 -9.26
CA ALA A 289 -15.77 -10.32 -7.99
C ALA A 289 -15.24 -11.75 -8.19
N LYS A 290 -15.94 -12.57 -8.98
CA LYS A 290 -15.59 -13.97 -9.21
C LYS A 290 -14.32 -14.10 -10.06
N VAL A 291 -14.27 -13.46 -11.23
CA VAL A 291 -13.12 -13.54 -12.15
C VAL A 291 -11.92 -12.84 -11.58
N GLY A 292 -12.14 -11.68 -10.94
CA GLY A 292 -11.08 -10.90 -10.29
C GLY A 292 -10.59 -11.50 -8.96
N HIS A 293 -11.22 -12.55 -8.42
CA HIS A 293 -10.91 -13.07 -7.07
C HIS A 293 -10.88 -11.95 -6.02
N GLU A 294 -11.95 -11.13 -5.99
CA GLU A 294 -11.98 -9.91 -5.19
C GLU A 294 -12.32 -10.18 -3.72
N PHE A 295 -11.34 -10.76 -3.03
CA PHE A 295 -11.34 -10.99 -1.58
C PHE A 295 -10.08 -10.38 -0.96
N GLY A 296 -10.21 -9.81 0.22
CA GLY A 296 -9.09 -9.21 0.93
C GLY A 296 -8.03 -10.24 1.31
N ALA A 297 -6.79 -10.06 0.85
CA ALA A 297 -5.68 -11.00 1.09
C ALA A 297 -5.43 -11.29 2.58
N THR A 298 -5.73 -10.32 3.44
CA THR A 298 -5.49 -10.40 4.89
C THR A 298 -6.71 -10.82 5.69
N THR A 299 -7.89 -10.33 5.31
CA THR A 299 -9.13 -10.51 6.10
C THR A 299 -10.11 -11.49 5.47
N GLY A 300 -9.90 -11.88 4.21
CA GLY A 300 -10.84 -12.69 3.42
C GLY A 300 -12.18 -11.99 3.15
N ARG A 301 -12.37 -10.71 3.52
CA ARG A 301 -13.59 -9.97 3.27
C ARG A 301 -13.81 -9.79 1.76
N PRO A 302 -15.03 -9.96 1.25
CA PRO A 302 -15.33 -9.65 -0.14
C PRO A 302 -15.12 -8.15 -0.40
N ARG A 303 -14.58 -7.82 -1.56
CA ARG A 303 -14.46 -6.43 -2.02
C ARG A 303 -15.73 -6.06 -2.77
N ARG A 304 -16.23 -4.86 -2.52
CA ARG A 304 -17.26 -4.21 -3.33
C ARG A 304 -16.65 -3.93 -4.70
N CYS A 305 -17.38 -4.19 -5.78
CA CYS A 305 -16.90 -4.03 -7.16
C CYS A 305 -17.74 -2.99 -7.90
N GLY A 306 -17.12 -2.27 -8.81
CA GLY A 306 -17.77 -1.27 -9.63
C GLY A 306 -17.00 -0.95 -10.90
N TRP A 307 -17.61 -0.18 -11.81
CA TRP A 307 -16.96 0.29 -13.01
C TRP A 307 -15.82 1.27 -12.70
N LEU A 308 -14.90 1.41 -13.65
CA LEU A 308 -13.78 2.34 -13.53
C LEU A 308 -14.29 3.78 -13.42
N ASP A 309 -13.76 4.52 -12.46
CA ASP A 309 -14.12 5.90 -12.18
C ASP A 309 -13.00 6.83 -12.62
N LEU A 310 -13.05 7.30 -13.88
CA LEU A 310 -12.04 8.20 -14.42
C LEU A 310 -12.17 9.61 -13.85
N LYS A 311 -13.38 10.02 -13.47
CA LYS A 311 -13.57 11.36 -12.86
C LYS A 311 -12.87 11.49 -11.53
N ALA A 312 -12.98 10.47 -10.68
CA ALA A 312 -12.22 10.43 -9.43
C ALA A 312 -10.71 10.29 -9.69
N LEU A 313 -10.32 9.46 -10.68
CA LEU A 313 -8.90 9.26 -11.03
C LEU A 313 -8.23 10.52 -11.58
N GLU A 314 -8.94 11.37 -12.32
CA GLU A 314 -8.42 12.64 -12.83
C GLU A 314 -7.82 13.50 -11.70
N THR A 315 -8.57 13.67 -10.60
CA THR A 315 -8.10 14.37 -9.40
C THR A 315 -6.89 13.68 -8.76
N ILE A 316 -6.92 12.36 -8.68
CA ILE A 316 -5.85 11.59 -8.05
C ILE A 316 -4.56 11.61 -8.90
N VAL A 317 -4.66 11.56 -10.22
CA VAL A 317 -3.51 11.70 -11.14
C VAL A 317 -2.87 13.09 -10.98
N PHE A 318 -3.67 14.14 -10.87
CA PHE A 318 -3.18 15.50 -10.65
C PHE A 318 -2.47 15.66 -9.30
N ILE A 319 -3.08 15.22 -8.19
CA ILE A 319 -2.50 15.34 -6.84
C ILE A 319 -1.15 14.63 -6.74
N ASN A 320 -1.04 13.48 -7.40
CA ASN A 320 0.18 12.66 -7.38
C ASN A 320 1.20 13.08 -8.44
N SER A 321 0.87 13.97 -9.38
CA SER A 321 1.71 14.28 -10.53
C SER A 321 2.15 13.01 -11.28
N VAL A 322 1.20 12.11 -11.53
CA VAL A 322 1.48 10.81 -12.18
C VAL A 322 2.07 11.04 -13.56
N THR A 323 3.21 10.42 -13.83
CA THR A 323 3.91 10.55 -15.12
C THR A 323 3.59 9.42 -16.08
N THR A 324 3.15 8.28 -15.55
CA THR A 324 2.74 7.11 -16.34
C THR A 324 1.80 6.24 -15.52
N LEU A 325 0.86 5.59 -16.20
CA LEU A 325 -0.11 4.69 -15.61
C LEU A 325 0.30 3.23 -15.78
N CYS A 326 -0.11 2.41 -14.83
CA CYS A 326 -0.18 0.97 -14.96
C CYS A 326 -1.63 0.53 -14.77
N ILE A 327 -2.22 -0.08 -15.78
CA ILE A 327 -3.55 -0.71 -15.69
C ILE A 327 -3.36 -2.17 -15.33
N THR A 328 -3.97 -2.61 -14.23
CA THR A 328 -3.92 -4.01 -13.79
C THR A 328 -5.27 -4.70 -13.98
N LYS A 329 -5.24 -6.03 -13.99
CA LYS A 329 -6.44 -6.88 -14.08
C LYS A 329 -7.30 -6.61 -15.34
N LEU A 330 -6.66 -6.30 -16.46
CA LEU A 330 -7.35 -6.13 -17.73
C LEU A 330 -8.09 -7.42 -18.12
N ASP A 331 -7.48 -8.57 -17.85
CA ASP A 331 -8.02 -9.92 -18.05
C ASP A 331 -9.36 -10.18 -17.34
N VAL A 332 -9.65 -9.44 -16.29
CA VAL A 332 -10.94 -9.59 -15.56
C VAL A 332 -12.12 -9.06 -16.38
N LEU A 333 -11.86 -8.18 -17.34
CA LEU A 333 -12.88 -7.65 -18.25
C LEU A 333 -13.11 -8.54 -19.49
N ASP A 334 -12.35 -9.64 -19.64
CA ASP A 334 -12.57 -10.60 -20.71
C ASP A 334 -14.00 -11.16 -20.64
N GLY A 335 -14.68 -11.23 -21.77
CA GLY A 335 -16.04 -11.75 -21.88
C GLY A 335 -17.17 -10.74 -21.63
N PHE A 336 -16.88 -9.49 -21.24
CA PHE A 336 -17.89 -8.44 -21.24
C PHE A 336 -18.23 -8.01 -22.69
N ALA A 337 -19.51 -7.84 -22.98
CA ALA A 337 -19.95 -7.31 -24.27
C ALA A 337 -19.80 -5.78 -24.33
N GLU A 338 -20.09 -5.12 -23.23
CA GLU A 338 -19.98 -3.69 -23.03
C GLU A 338 -19.35 -3.40 -21.68
N ILE A 339 -18.55 -2.33 -21.62
CA ILE A 339 -17.88 -1.86 -20.40
C ILE A 339 -18.29 -0.41 -20.18
N GLN A 340 -18.76 -0.09 -18.99
CA GLN A 340 -19.07 1.29 -18.63
C GLN A 340 -17.88 1.92 -17.89
N VAL A 341 -17.63 3.20 -18.17
CA VAL A 341 -16.60 3.99 -17.53
C VAL A 341 -17.22 5.29 -17.07
N CYS A 342 -17.09 5.62 -15.79
CA CYS A 342 -17.57 6.89 -15.26
C CYS A 342 -16.62 8.01 -15.72
N VAL A 343 -17.17 9.00 -16.42
CA VAL A 343 -16.41 10.13 -16.98
C VAL A 343 -16.74 11.47 -16.31
N ASP A 344 -17.89 11.55 -15.61
CA ASP A 344 -18.29 12.73 -14.85
C ASP A 344 -19.35 12.38 -13.80
N TYR A 345 -19.79 13.35 -13.02
CA TYR A 345 -20.91 13.26 -12.08
C TYR A 345 -21.96 14.33 -12.41
N ASP A 346 -23.22 14.00 -12.21
CA ASP A 346 -24.31 14.96 -12.29
C ASP A 346 -24.37 15.88 -11.04
N GLU A 347 -25.35 16.79 -11.01
CA GLU A 347 -25.55 17.71 -9.88
C GLU A 347 -25.86 16.99 -8.56
N GLU A 348 -26.39 15.77 -8.61
CA GLU A 348 -26.70 14.92 -7.46
C GLU A 348 -25.57 13.96 -7.09
N GLN A 349 -24.40 14.09 -7.75
CA GLN A 349 -23.21 13.23 -7.58
C GLN A 349 -23.42 11.78 -8.05
N ASN A 350 -24.38 11.52 -8.95
CA ASN A 350 -24.49 10.23 -9.60
C ASN A 350 -23.49 10.12 -10.75
N PRO A 351 -22.93 8.93 -11.01
CA PRO A 351 -21.95 8.73 -12.07
C PRO A 351 -22.59 8.86 -13.47
N ILE A 352 -21.93 9.63 -14.34
CA ILE A 352 -22.24 9.71 -15.78
C ILE A 352 -21.29 8.76 -16.50
N TYR A 353 -21.87 7.81 -17.22
CA TYR A 353 -21.12 6.77 -17.89
C TYR A 353 -20.99 6.96 -19.40
N THR A 354 -19.81 6.64 -19.92
CA THR A 354 -19.58 6.30 -21.32
C THR A 354 -19.53 4.79 -21.46
N THR A 355 -20.29 4.24 -22.41
CA THR A 355 -20.28 2.81 -22.73
C THR A 355 -19.28 2.55 -23.85
N LEU A 356 -18.34 1.65 -23.61
CA LEU A 356 -17.35 1.21 -24.58
C LEU A 356 -17.62 -0.24 -24.98
N PRO A 357 -17.27 -0.66 -26.21
CA PRO A 357 -17.29 -2.07 -26.59
C PRO A 357 -16.38 -2.89 -25.69
N GLY A 358 -16.86 -4.02 -25.20
CA GLY A 358 -16.04 -5.01 -24.54
C GLY A 358 -15.38 -5.97 -25.53
N TRP A 359 -14.67 -6.97 -25.01
CA TRP A 359 -14.01 -7.98 -25.82
C TRP A 359 -14.30 -9.39 -25.30
N GLN A 360 -14.42 -10.33 -26.25
CA GLN A 360 -14.78 -11.72 -25.95
C GLN A 360 -13.56 -12.66 -25.97
N GLN A 361 -12.37 -12.11 -26.20
CA GLN A 361 -11.12 -12.86 -26.31
C GLN A 361 -10.38 -12.85 -24.99
N GLU A 362 -9.74 -13.96 -24.66
CA GLU A 362 -8.86 -14.05 -23.49
C GLU A 362 -7.57 -13.25 -23.72
N THR A 363 -7.24 -12.36 -22.77
CA THR A 363 -6.06 -11.50 -22.84
C THR A 363 -4.88 -12.01 -22.04
N SER A 364 -5.06 -12.96 -21.13
CA SER A 364 -4.03 -13.43 -20.18
C SER A 364 -2.76 -14.00 -20.83
N GLY A 365 -2.87 -14.50 -22.08
CA GLY A 365 -1.75 -15.00 -22.89
C GLY A 365 -0.99 -13.95 -23.68
N ILE A 366 -1.47 -12.71 -23.76
CA ILE A 366 -0.93 -11.65 -24.63
C ILE A 366 0.24 -10.96 -23.94
N ARG A 367 1.28 -10.61 -24.72
CA ARG A 367 2.52 -9.98 -24.25
C ARG A 367 2.92 -8.71 -25.03
N ASP A 368 2.22 -8.41 -26.13
CA ASP A 368 2.39 -7.18 -26.91
C ASP A 368 1.07 -6.41 -26.95
N PHE A 369 1.12 -5.09 -26.83
CA PHE A 369 -0.05 -4.23 -26.85
C PHE A 369 -0.83 -4.34 -28.16
N ASN A 370 -0.13 -4.48 -29.29
CA ASN A 370 -0.73 -4.55 -30.61
C ASN A 370 -1.47 -5.88 -30.85
N ASP A 371 -1.19 -6.91 -30.04
CA ASP A 371 -1.85 -8.21 -30.11
C ASP A 371 -3.15 -8.24 -29.27
N LEU A 372 -3.38 -7.23 -28.42
CA LEU A 372 -4.64 -7.11 -27.69
C LEU A 372 -5.83 -6.95 -28.64
N PRO A 373 -7.02 -7.45 -28.27
CA PRO A 373 -8.26 -7.14 -29.01
C PRO A 373 -8.40 -5.64 -29.22
N GLN A 374 -8.86 -5.20 -30.38
CA GLN A 374 -8.99 -3.77 -30.69
C GLN A 374 -9.78 -3.01 -29.64
N ALA A 375 -10.90 -3.58 -29.14
CA ALA A 375 -11.69 -2.96 -28.08
C ALA A 375 -10.92 -2.78 -26.77
N ALA A 376 -9.99 -3.70 -26.44
CA ALA A 376 -9.12 -3.57 -25.26
C ALA A 376 -8.05 -2.48 -25.46
N GLN A 377 -7.50 -2.36 -26.68
CA GLN A 377 -6.60 -1.24 -27.03
C GLN A 377 -7.36 0.09 -26.93
N ASP A 378 -8.56 0.19 -27.52
CA ASP A 378 -9.40 1.39 -27.50
C ASP A 378 -9.79 1.79 -26.08
N TYR A 379 -10.07 0.80 -25.19
CA TYR A 379 -10.32 1.03 -23.77
C TYR A 379 -9.12 1.69 -23.07
N ILE A 380 -7.92 1.19 -23.31
CA ILE A 380 -6.69 1.74 -22.74
C ILE A 380 -6.41 3.16 -23.27
N LEU A 381 -6.56 3.37 -24.58
CA LEU A 381 -6.38 4.67 -25.22
C LEU A 381 -7.43 5.69 -24.76
N PHE A 382 -8.66 5.24 -24.48
CA PHE A 382 -9.70 6.09 -23.91
C PHE A 382 -9.32 6.59 -22.51
N ILE A 383 -8.77 5.71 -21.66
CA ILE A 383 -8.27 6.07 -20.33
C ILE A 383 -7.14 7.10 -20.44
N GLU A 384 -6.16 6.86 -21.33
CA GLU A 384 -5.06 7.80 -21.59
C GLU A 384 -5.58 9.18 -22.01
N GLY A 385 -6.56 9.21 -22.90
CA GLY A 385 -7.14 10.47 -23.42
C GLY A 385 -7.88 11.27 -22.37
N ILE A 386 -8.62 10.62 -21.47
CA ILE A 386 -9.35 11.33 -20.39
C ILE A 386 -8.39 11.81 -19.30
N LEU A 387 -7.41 10.99 -18.90
CA LEU A 387 -6.49 11.32 -17.80
C LEU A 387 -5.29 12.17 -18.23
N ASP A 388 -5.12 12.42 -19.54
CA ASP A 388 -3.93 13.08 -20.12
C ASP A 388 -2.61 12.51 -19.57
N CYS A 389 -2.57 11.18 -19.44
CA CYS A 389 -1.47 10.46 -18.83
C CYS A 389 -1.22 9.13 -19.56
N PRO A 390 0.01 8.86 -20.07
CA PRO A 390 0.29 7.66 -20.84
C PRO A 390 0.21 6.40 -19.98
N VAL A 391 -0.33 5.31 -20.54
CA VAL A 391 -0.28 3.96 -19.96
C VAL A 391 0.98 3.24 -20.41
N GLY A 392 1.98 3.16 -19.56
CA GLY A 392 3.25 2.48 -19.86
C GLY A 392 3.23 0.98 -19.57
N ILE A 393 2.31 0.51 -18.71
CA ILE A 393 2.26 -0.89 -18.28
C ILE A 393 0.81 -1.38 -18.26
N VAL A 394 0.58 -2.58 -18.80
CA VAL A 394 -0.72 -3.27 -18.73
C VAL A 394 -0.51 -4.68 -18.17
N SER A 395 -1.19 -5.01 -17.08
CA SER A 395 -1.16 -6.34 -16.47
C SER A 395 -2.39 -7.14 -16.87
N VAL A 396 -2.16 -8.29 -17.49
CA VAL A 396 -3.17 -9.21 -18.06
C VAL A 396 -3.23 -10.53 -17.30
N GLY A 397 -2.86 -10.55 -16.03
CA GLY A 397 -2.91 -11.73 -15.18
C GLY A 397 -2.06 -11.62 -13.93
N PRO A 398 -2.09 -12.62 -13.03
CA PRO A 398 -1.43 -12.55 -11.73
C PRO A 398 0.09 -12.80 -11.76
N SER A 399 0.62 -13.43 -12.81
CA SER A 399 2.05 -13.80 -12.90
C SER A 399 2.88 -12.63 -13.42
N ARG A 400 4.16 -12.57 -13.03
CA ARG A 400 5.12 -11.52 -13.41
C ARG A 400 5.22 -11.37 -14.94
N ASP A 401 5.28 -12.47 -15.67
CA ASP A 401 5.36 -12.52 -17.12
C ASP A 401 4.09 -12.05 -17.85
N GLN A 402 2.94 -12.00 -17.14
CA GLN A 402 1.68 -11.48 -17.67
C GLN A 402 1.61 -9.95 -17.55
N THR A 403 2.63 -9.30 -18.10
CA THR A 403 2.77 -7.85 -18.06
C THR A 403 3.25 -7.36 -19.43
N ILE A 404 2.53 -6.41 -20.01
CA ILE A 404 2.82 -5.75 -21.27
C ILE A 404 3.47 -4.41 -20.95
N TYR A 405 4.63 -4.14 -21.51
CA TYR A 405 5.32 -2.86 -21.42
C TYR A 405 5.13 -2.10 -22.73
N ARG A 406 4.69 -0.86 -22.65
CA ARG A 406 4.54 0.04 -23.80
C ARG A 406 5.67 1.06 -23.81
N ALA A 407 6.24 1.30 -24.98
CA ALA A 407 7.35 2.22 -25.20
C ALA A 407 6.90 3.69 -25.19
#